data_521284eecf6c0719772ebca073dd81da
#
_entry.id   521284eecf6c0719772ebca073dd81da
#
_cell.length_a   1.000
_cell.length_b   1.000
_cell.length_c   1.000
_cell.angle_alpha   90.00
_cell.angle_beta   90.00
_cell.angle_gamma   90.00
#
_symmetry.space_group_name_H-M   'P 1'
#
loop_
_entity.id
_entity.type
_entity.pdbx_description
1 polymer ?
#
loop_
_entity_poly.entity_id
_entity_poly.type
_entity_poly.pdbx_seq_one_letter_code
_entity_poly.pdbx_strand_id
1 'polypeptide(L)'
;MRRLLSSAALTLSFLAGQSADAASNDALLGDFFPYRDFQTLPSTRIDVEGGALEVAFAPGNLELPKATILEWVSRSARAVANYFGRLPDAQAKLLIVPVEGRGVRGGTTYGTRGAASRIVFGRATTEDQLTRDWILVHELVHHGFPNVGSQHHWLEEGLATYVEPIARAQAGELSAQMVWRDLVRGLPKGLPQAGDQGLDHTPTWGRIYWGGALFYLLADIEIRRHTENRRGLQHALRAIVSAGGSIARDWPVEKVLATGDAGTETRVLQDLYRKMKAAPGDVDLADLWRQLGVSMDGGSVSFDESAPLAEIRRAITAVAR
;
A
#
# COMPACT_ATOMS: atom_id res chain seq x y z
N MET A 1 -22.14 7.59 18.70
CA MET A 1 -22.26 6.40 17.84
C MET A 1 -21.09 6.42 16.89
N ARG A 2 -20.02 5.69 17.23
CA ARG A 2 -18.80 5.60 16.39
C ARG A 2 -19.08 4.59 15.29
N ARG A 3 -19.16 5.04 14.06
CA ARG A 3 -19.23 4.15 12.89
C ARG A 3 -17.83 3.63 12.58
N LEU A 4 -17.69 2.32 12.63
CA LEU A 4 -16.51 1.60 12.17
C LEU A 4 -16.38 1.79 10.66
N LEU A 5 -15.24 2.31 10.22
CA LEU A 5 -14.86 2.37 8.82
C LEU A 5 -14.35 0.98 8.43
N SER A 6 -15.19 0.19 7.78
CA SER A 6 -14.76 -1.03 7.09
C SER A 6 -14.13 -0.63 5.76
N SER A 7 -12.84 -0.89 5.60
CA SER A 7 -12.24 -1.00 4.27
C SER A 7 -13.00 -2.06 3.50
N ALA A 8 -13.69 -1.67 2.43
CA ALA A 8 -14.44 -2.59 1.60
C ALA A 8 -13.46 -3.53 0.89
N ALA A 9 -13.34 -4.75 1.39
CA ALA A 9 -12.68 -5.82 0.67
C ALA A 9 -13.42 -6.04 -0.66
N LEU A 10 -12.74 -5.84 -1.78
CA LEU A 10 -13.25 -6.18 -3.09
C LEU A 10 -13.28 -7.71 -3.20
N THR A 11 -14.41 -8.31 -2.81
CA THR A 11 -14.72 -9.72 -3.08
C THR A 11 -15.12 -9.85 -4.53
N LEU A 12 -14.24 -10.38 -5.36
CA LEU A 12 -14.63 -10.99 -6.63
C LEU A 12 -15.43 -12.25 -6.29
N SER A 13 -16.75 -12.15 -6.40
CA SER A 13 -17.68 -13.27 -6.20
C SER A 13 -17.53 -14.26 -7.35
N PHE A 14 -16.87 -15.41 -7.07
CA PHE A 14 -17.09 -16.64 -7.83
C PHE A 14 -17.99 -17.56 -6.99
N LEU A 15 -19.23 -17.69 -7.42
CA LEU A 15 -20.18 -18.68 -6.91
C LEU A 15 -19.75 -20.09 -7.32
N ALA A 16 -19.41 -20.94 -6.34
CA ALA A 16 -19.65 -22.38 -6.42
C ALA A 16 -19.36 -23.06 -5.05
N GLY A 17 -20.35 -23.75 -4.50
CA GLY A 17 -20.21 -24.89 -3.58
C GLY A 17 -19.81 -24.56 -2.14
N GLN A 18 -20.79 -24.24 -1.28
CA GLN A 18 -20.57 -24.15 0.17
C GLN A 18 -20.56 -25.56 0.79
N SER A 19 -19.42 -25.95 1.36
CA SER A 19 -19.35 -27.05 2.34
C SER A 19 -19.36 -26.50 3.77
N ALA A 20 -19.82 -27.29 4.74
CA ALA A 20 -20.06 -26.90 6.13
C ALA A 20 -18.85 -26.28 6.89
N ASP A 21 -17.63 -26.43 6.40
CA ASP A 21 -16.42 -25.80 6.95
C ASP A 21 -16.28 -24.29 6.61
N ALA A 22 -16.99 -23.79 5.61
CA ALA A 22 -17.01 -22.38 5.28
C ALA A 22 -17.71 -21.53 6.36
N ALA A 23 -18.73 -22.08 7.00
CA ALA A 23 -19.50 -21.39 8.04
C ALA A 23 -18.70 -21.11 9.33
N SER A 24 -17.68 -21.92 9.65
CA SER A 24 -16.81 -21.70 10.82
C SER A 24 -15.79 -20.57 10.62
N ASN A 25 -15.39 -20.31 9.37
CA ASN A 25 -14.43 -19.25 9.05
C ASN A 25 -15.08 -17.87 8.87
N ASP A 26 -16.36 -17.81 8.45
CA ASP A 26 -17.09 -16.54 8.40
C ASP A 26 -17.30 -15.93 9.80
N ALA A 27 -17.38 -16.74 10.84
CA ALA A 27 -17.45 -16.25 12.22
C ALA A 27 -16.12 -15.62 12.70
N LEU A 28 -14.97 -16.01 12.12
CA LEU A 28 -13.67 -15.41 12.36
C LEU A 28 -13.50 -14.08 11.58
N LEU A 29 -14.40 -13.75 10.68
CA LEU A 29 -14.36 -12.55 9.84
C LEU A 29 -15.22 -11.39 10.39
N GLY A 30 -15.75 -11.51 11.63
CA GLY A 30 -16.61 -10.51 12.27
C GLY A 30 -15.84 -9.27 12.77
N ASP A 31 -16.59 -8.20 13.07
CA ASP A 31 -16.11 -6.83 13.35
C ASP A 31 -15.13 -6.66 14.53
N PHE A 32 -14.89 -7.69 15.34
CA PHE A 32 -13.98 -7.66 16.49
C PHE A 32 -12.58 -8.23 16.23
N PHE A 33 -12.35 -8.68 15.07
CA PHE A 33 -11.13 -9.23 14.56
C PHE A 33 -10.16 -8.10 14.11
N PRO A 34 -8.82 -8.20 14.26
CA PRO A 34 -8.03 -9.36 14.71
C PRO A 34 -7.61 -9.34 16.18
N TYR A 35 -7.93 -8.28 16.93
CA TYR A 35 -7.34 -8.03 18.25
C TYR A 35 -7.65 -9.08 19.30
N ARG A 36 -8.83 -9.71 19.22
CA ARG A 36 -9.21 -10.79 20.14
C ARG A 36 -8.33 -12.01 19.95
N ASP A 37 -8.03 -12.34 18.70
CA ASP A 37 -7.29 -13.56 18.38
C ASP A 37 -5.83 -13.45 18.75
N PHE A 38 -5.23 -12.25 18.71
CA PHE A 38 -3.88 -12.02 19.24
C PHE A 38 -3.75 -12.20 20.76
N GLN A 39 -4.86 -12.25 21.50
CA GLN A 39 -4.84 -12.54 22.93
C GLN A 39 -4.84 -14.04 23.23
N THR A 40 -5.29 -14.86 22.31
CA THR A 40 -5.55 -16.28 22.49
C THR A 40 -4.66 -17.19 21.64
N LEU A 41 -4.22 -16.71 20.47
CA LEU A 41 -3.38 -17.47 19.56
C LEU A 41 -1.89 -17.30 19.88
N PRO A 42 -1.10 -18.37 19.79
CA PRO A 42 0.34 -18.26 19.89
C PRO A 42 0.88 -17.44 18.71
N SER A 43 1.79 -16.50 18.98
CA SER A 43 2.44 -15.68 17.96
C SER A 43 3.92 -16.00 17.83
N THR A 44 4.47 -15.74 16.65
CA THR A 44 5.89 -15.72 16.36
C THR A 44 6.32 -14.28 16.13
N ARG A 45 7.36 -13.84 16.84
CA ARG A 45 7.93 -12.51 16.69
C ARG A 45 8.93 -12.49 15.55
N ILE A 46 8.79 -11.53 14.64
CA ILE A 46 9.75 -11.22 13.58
C ILE A 46 10.31 -9.83 13.87
N ASP A 47 11.59 -9.75 14.21
CA ASP A 47 12.28 -8.48 14.40
C ASP A 47 12.63 -7.85 13.06
N VAL A 48 12.29 -6.57 12.91
CA VAL A 48 12.53 -5.74 11.74
C VAL A 48 13.10 -4.41 12.23
N GLU A 49 13.86 -3.71 11.40
CA GLU A 49 14.40 -2.41 11.77
C GLU A 49 13.31 -1.47 12.33
N GLY A 50 13.54 -0.97 13.53
CA GLY A 50 12.63 -0.05 14.23
C GLY A 50 11.46 -0.70 14.99
N GLY A 51 11.34 -2.03 15.02
CA GLY A 51 10.27 -2.70 15.76
C GLY A 51 10.18 -4.21 15.54
N ALA A 52 9.00 -4.76 15.76
CA ALA A 52 8.72 -6.16 15.52
C ALA A 52 7.29 -6.36 15.01
N LEU A 53 7.12 -7.40 14.21
CA LEU A 53 5.83 -7.89 13.74
C LEU A 53 5.50 -9.19 14.49
N GLU A 54 4.40 -9.21 15.24
CA GLU A 54 3.87 -10.41 15.86
C GLU A 54 2.93 -11.12 14.91
N VAL A 55 3.30 -12.34 14.49
CA VAL A 55 2.56 -13.12 13.49
C VAL A 55 1.85 -14.27 14.18
N ALA A 56 0.53 -14.29 14.11
CA ALA A 56 -0.31 -15.38 14.55
C ALA A 56 -0.97 -16.10 13.36
N PHE A 57 -1.29 -17.37 13.54
CA PHE A 57 -2.01 -18.17 12.56
C PHE A 57 -3.34 -18.59 13.15
N ALA A 58 -4.45 -18.26 12.47
CA ALA A 58 -5.75 -18.78 12.83
C ALA A 58 -5.80 -20.31 12.61
N PRO A 59 -6.71 -21.04 13.28
CA PRO A 59 -6.87 -22.46 13.09
C PRO A 59 -7.09 -22.84 11.62
N GLY A 60 -6.44 -23.91 11.18
CA GLY A 60 -6.53 -24.44 9.81
C GLY A 60 -5.22 -25.06 9.35
N ASN A 61 -5.29 -25.96 8.39
CA ASN A 61 -4.13 -26.59 7.80
C ASN A 61 -3.59 -25.72 6.66
N LEU A 62 -2.26 -25.69 6.54
CA LEU A 62 -1.52 -25.03 5.47
C LEU A 62 -0.62 -26.07 4.82
N GLU A 63 -0.57 -26.13 3.51
CA GLU A 63 0.32 -27.06 2.79
C GLU A 63 1.77 -26.55 2.82
N LEU A 64 1.98 -25.22 2.79
CA LEU A 64 3.29 -24.65 3.00
C LEU A 64 3.73 -24.74 4.46
N PRO A 65 5.01 -25.04 4.72
CA PRO A 65 5.59 -24.92 6.06
C PRO A 65 5.41 -23.50 6.62
N LYS A 66 5.07 -23.39 7.90
CA LYS A 66 4.97 -22.07 8.56
C LYS A 66 6.25 -21.25 8.45
N ALA A 67 7.41 -21.90 8.47
CA ALA A 67 8.70 -21.23 8.27
C ALA A 67 8.77 -20.49 6.94
N THR A 68 8.36 -21.09 5.84
CA THR A 68 8.30 -20.46 4.51
C THR A 68 7.37 -19.24 4.49
N ILE A 69 6.22 -19.35 5.16
CA ILE A 69 5.29 -18.22 5.27
C ILE A 69 5.90 -17.09 6.11
N LEU A 70 6.59 -17.42 7.22
CA LEU A 70 7.26 -16.42 8.06
C LEU A 70 8.42 -15.73 7.32
N GLU A 71 9.14 -16.44 6.46
CA GLU A 71 10.16 -15.85 5.59
C GLU A 71 9.56 -14.83 4.60
N TRP A 72 8.43 -15.19 3.95
CA TRP A 72 7.69 -14.26 3.10
C TRP A 72 7.23 -13.02 3.89
N VAL A 73 6.67 -13.21 5.09
CA VAL A 73 6.27 -12.09 5.98
C VAL A 73 7.48 -11.22 6.33
N SER A 74 8.59 -11.84 6.70
CA SER A 74 9.82 -11.12 7.05
C SER A 74 10.36 -10.28 5.90
N ARG A 75 10.37 -10.84 4.69
CA ARG A 75 10.78 -10.14 3.48
C ARG A 75 9.87 -8.94 3.20
N SER A 76 8.56 -9.13 3.21
CA SER A 76 7.57 -8.06 2.99
C SER A 76 7.69 -6.93 4.02
N ALA A 77 7.85 -7.27 5.30
CA ALA A 77 8.04 -6.28 6.36
C ALA A 77 9.34 -5.49 6.20
N ARG A 78 10.44 -6.15 5.76
CA ARG A 78 11.71 -5.46 5.47
C ARG A 78 11.60 -4.51 4.28
N ALA A 79 10.86 -4.87 3.23
CA ALA A 79 10.63 -3.97 2.09
C ALA A 79 9.93 -2.68 2.53
N VAL A 80 8.91 -2.78 3.39
CA VAL A 80 8.24 -1.62 3.98
C VAL A 80 9.15 -0.84 4.90
N ALA A 81 9.87 -1.51 5.81
CA ALA A 81 10.80 -0.86 6.73
C ALA A 81 11.91 -0.10 5.98
N ASN A 82 12.43 -0.66 4.91
CA ASN A 82 13.40 0.00 4.05
C ASN A 82 12.86 1.31 3.44
N TYR A 83 11.64 1.29 2.93
CA TYR A 83 11.01 2.48 2.34
C TYR A 83 10.74 3.57 3.39
N PHE A 84 10.17 3.19 4.53
CA PHE A 84 9.85 4.10 5.63
C PHE A 84 11.05 4.45 6.53
N GLY A 85 12.22 3.80 6.35
CA GLY A 85 13.41 3.94 7.18
C GLY A 85 13.32 3.19 8.51
N ARG A 86 12.20 2.56 8.80
CA ARG A 86 11.92 1.68 9.95
C ARG A 86 10.56 1.01 9.77
N LEU A 87 10.26 -0.01 10.54
CA LEU A 87 8.89 -0.52 10.63
C LEU A 87 7.97 0.62 11.13
N PRO A 88 6.89 0.97 10.40
CA PRO A 88 6.06 2.14 10.72
C PRO A 88 5.41 2.09 12.10
N ASP A 89 4.99 0.91 12.55
CA ASP A 89 4.53 0.68 13.92
C ASP A 89 5.47 -0.31 14.61
N ALA A 90 6.03 0.09 15.77
CA ALA A 90 7.02 -0.71 16.49
C ALA A 90 6.49 -2.03 17.07
N GLN A 91 5.17 -2.18 17.15
CA GLN A 91 4.48 -3.35 17.70
C GLN A 91 3.34 -3.82 16.79
N ALA A 92 3.61 -3.92 15.52
CA ALA A 92 2.65 -4.34 14.52
C ALA A 92 2.24 -5.82 14.69
N LYS A 93 1.02 -6.13 14.31
CA LYS A 93 0.46 -7.48 14.40
C LYS A 93 -0.03 -7.97 13.04
N LEU A 94 0.15 -9.26 12.78
CA LEU A 94 -0.32 -9.90 11.55
C LEU A 94 -1.02 -11.21 11.86
N LEU A 95 -2.24 -11.38 11.37
CA LEU A 95 -2.96 -12.63 11.46
C LEU A 95 -3.11 -13.27 10.08
N ILE A 96 -2.61 -14.48 9.94
CA ILE A 96 -2.77 -15.31 8.75
C ILE A 96 -4.01 -16.19 8.97
N VAL A 97 -5.00 -16.05 8.08
CA VAL A 97 -6.26 -16.82 8.13
C VAL A 97 -6.30 -17.82 6.97
N PRO A 98 -6.13 -19.13 7.26
CA PRO A 98 -6.21 -20.16 6.24
C PRO A 98 -7.64 -20.29 5.68
N VAL A 99 -7.77 -20.28 4.35
CA VAL A 99 -9.01 -20.53 3.64
C VAL A 99 -8.79 -21.52 2.50
N GLU A 100 -9.87 -22.09 1.96
CA GLU A 100 -9.77 -22.96 0.78
C GLU A 100 -9.19 -22.20 -0.43
N GLY A 101 -8.38 -22.90 -1.23
CA GLY A 101 -7.81 -22.39 -2.48
C GLY A 101 -6.32 -22.03 -2.39
N ARG A 102 -5.85 -21.17 -3.30
CA ARG A 102 -4.43 -20.83 -3.50
C ARG A 102 -4.21 -19.33 -3.48
N GLY A 103 -2.98 -18.94 -3.16
CA GLY A 103 -2.50 -17.54 -3.15
C GLY A 103 -3.03 -16.75 -1.97
N VAL A 104 -2.53 -15.55 -1.80
CA VAL A 104 -3.09 -14.55 -0.90
C VAL A 104 -4.37 -14.01 -1.55
N ARG A 105 -5.48 -14.06 -0.84
CA ARG A 105 -6.81 -13.78 -1.40
C ARG A 105 -7.40 -12.44 -0.97
N GLY A 106 -6.76 -11.78 -0.02
CA GLY A 106 -7.13 -10.45 0.45
C GLY A 106 -6.40 -10.11 1.74
N GLY A 107 -6.41 -8.83 2.05
CA GLY A 107 -5.89 -8.26 3.26
C GLY A 107 -6.84 -7.22 3.83
N THR A 108 -6.65 -6.86 5.08
CA THR A 108 -7.34 -5.75 5.73
C THR A 108 -6.48 -5.25 6.88
N THR A 109 -6.27 -3.94 6.96
CA THR A 109 -5.51 -3.30 8.01
C THR A 109 -6.41 -2.54 8.98
N TYR A 110 -6.11 -2.62 10.26
CA TYR A 110 -6.85 -2.06 11.37
C TYR A 110 -5.95 -1.19 12.24
N GLY A 111 -6.47 -0.07 12.75
CA GLY A 111 -5.75 0.86 13.61
C GLY A 111 -6.36 1.07 15.00
N THR A 112 -7.55 0.54 15.29
CA THR A 112 -8.34 0.92 16.49
C THR A 112 -7.69 0.57 17.85
N ARG A 113 -6.80 -0.42 17.90
CA ARG A 113 -6.08 -0.88 19.10
C ARG A 113 -4.60 -1.17 18.81
N GLY A 114 -3.97 -0.33 17.99
CA GLY A 114 -2.63 -0.54 17.43
C GLY A 114 -2.70 -1.07 16.00
N ALA A 115 -1.58 -1.02 15.29
CA ALA A 115 -1.50 -1.49 13.91
C ALA A 115 -1.61 -3.01 13.84
N ALA A 116 -2.59 -3.50 13.10
CA ALA A 116 -2.79 -4.93 12.89
C ALA A 116 -3.32 -5.20 11.49
N SER A 117 -2.76 -6.19 10.80
CA SER A 117 -3.26 -6.66 9.51
C SER A 117 -3.75 -8.09 9.59
N ARG A 118 -4.76 -8.39 8.80
CA ARG A 118 -5.28 -9.73 8.56
C ARG A 118 -5.05 -10.10 7.11
N ILE A 119 -4.49 -11.26 6.87
CA ILE A 119 -4.28 -11.81 5.54
C ILE A 119 -5.09 -13.10 5.37
N VAL A 120 -5.94 -13.12 4.35
CA VAL A 120 -6.68 -14.31 3.93
C VAL A 120 -5.77 -15.12 3.01
N PHE A 121 -5.39 -16.33 3.47
CA PHE A 121 -4.34 -17.14 2.87
C PHE A 121 -4.88 -18.49 2.38
N GLY A 122 -4.77 -18.76 1.09
CA GLY A 122 -5.18 -20.03 0.51
C GLY A 122 -4.34 -21.19 1.02
N ARG A 123 -4.98 -22.27 1.51
CA ARG A 123 -4.29 -23.42 2.13
C ARG A 123 -3.28 -24.09 1.20
N ALA A 124 -3.59 -24.16 -0.10
CA ALA A 124 -2.75 -24.77 -1.14
C ALA A 124 -1.87 -23.73 -1.90
N THR A 125 -1.52 -22.63 -1.22
CA THR A 125 -0.59 -21.62 -1.75
C THR A 125 0.79 -22.20 -1.97
N THR A 126 1.45 -21.80 -3.06
CA THR A 126 2.82 -22.21 -3.40
C THR A 126 3.83 -21.07 -3.14
N GLU A 127 5.12 -21.40 -3.00
CA GLU A 127 6.18 -20.40 -2.80
C GLU A 127 6.25 -19.40 -3.98
N ASP A 128 6.06 -19.88 -5.22
CA ASP A 128 6.01 -19.02 -6.41
C ASP A 128 4.86 -18.00 -6.36
N GLN A 129 3.71 -18.37 -5.77
CA GLN A 129 2.62 -17.41 -5.54
C GLN A 129 2.97 -16.36 -4.49
N LEU A 130 3.74 -16.72 -3.44
CA LEU A 130 4.22 -15.76 -2.45
C LEU A 130 5.27 -14.79 -3.01
N THR A 131 6.08 -15.24 -3.96
CA THR A 131 7.04 -14.36 -4.64
C THR A 131 6.33 -13.27 -5.45
N ARG A 132 5.15 -13.57 -5.98
CA ARG A 132 4.34 -12.63 -6.77
C ARG A 132 3.29 -11.87 -5.95
N ASP A 133 3.17 -12.18 -4.67
CA ASP A 133 2.20 -11.50 -3.81
C ASP A 133 2.56 -10.03 -3.63
N TRP A 134 1.53 -9.19 -3.66
CA TRP A 134 1.62 -7.77 -3.42
C TRP A 134 0.78 -7.33 -2.22
N ILE A 135 -0.19 -8.15 -1.81
CA ILE A 135 -1.22 -7.80 -0.83
C ILE A 135 -0.59 -7.52 0.54
N LEU A 136 0.33 -8.37 0.99
CA LEU A 136 0.94 -8.18 2.31
C LEU A 136 1.71 -6.87 2.40
N VAL A 137 2.49 -6.51 1.38
CA VAL A 137 3.24 -5.23 1.38
C VAL A 137 2.26 -4.06 1.34
N HIS A 138 1.19 -4.13 0.55
CA HIS A 138 0.11 -3.12 0.51
C HIS A 138 -0.49 -2.91 1.90
N GLU A 139 -0.88 -3.97 2.59
CA GLU A 139 -1.44 -3.88 3.94
C GLU A 139 -0.45 -3.33 4.98
N LEU A 140 0.82 -3.68 4.86
CA LEU A 140 1.85 -3.15 5.77
C LEU A 140 2.18 -1.68 5.51
N VAL A 141 2.00 -1.17 4.29
CA VAL A 141 2.14 0.25 3.96
C VAL A 141 1.12 1.09 4.71
N HIS A 142 -0.12 0.62 4.86
CA HIS A 142 -1.13 1.32 5.65
C HIS A 142 -0.71 1.60 7.10
N HIS A 143 0.16 0.77 7.70
CA HIS A 143 0.67 1.01 9.06
C HIS A 143 1.38 2.37 9.19
N GLY A 144 1.98 2.87 8.11
CA GLY A 144 2.75 4.12 8.09
C GLY A 144 1.95 5.38 7.77
N PHE A 145 0.63 5.30 7.75
CA PHE A 145 -0.22 6.45 7.43
C PHE A 145 -1.35 6.61 8.46
N PRO A 146 -1.57 7.83 9.00
CA PRO A 146 -2.68 8.07 9.94
C PRO A 146 -4.04 7.88 9.28
N ASN A 147 -5.05 7.49 10.07
CA ASN A 147 -6.42 7.56 9.64
C ASN A 147 -6.85 9.02 9.47
N VAL A 148 -7.24 9.39 8.27
CA VAL A 148 -7.64 10.76 7.89
C VAL A 148 -9.15 10.92 7.68
N GLY A 149 -9.92 9.88 7.98
CA GLY A 149 -11.38 9.85 7.80
C GLY A 149 -11.80 9.43 6.39
N SER A 150 -13.04 8.94 6.31
CA SER A 150 -13.55 8.24 5.12
C SER A 150 -13.60 9.07 3.84
N GLN A 151 -13.73 10.39 3.96
CA GLN A 151 -13.72 11.29 2.80
C GLN A 151 -12.38 11.28 2.08
N HIS A 152 -11.29 11.04 2.82
CA HIS A 152 -9.92 11.06 2.32
C HIS A 152 -9.33 9.64 2.15
N HIS A 153 -10.16 8.61 2.16
CA HIS A 153 -9.75 7.21 2.01
C HIS A 153 -8.87 6.95 0.77
N TRP A 154 -9.03 7.76 -0.28
CA TRP A 154 -8.17 7.72 -1.45
C TRP A 154 -6.69 8.05 -1.16
N LEU A 155 -6.40 8.81 -0.09
CA LEU A 155 -5.02 9.04 0.36
C LEU A 155 -4.41 7.76 0.94
N GLU A 156 -5.18 6.98 1.67
CA GLU A 156 -4.72 5.74 2.30
C GLU A 156 -4.50 4.64 1.25
N GLU A 157 -5.52 4.36 0.42
CA GLU A 157 -5.45 3.33 -0.61
C GLU A 157 -4.53 3.71 -1.77
N GLY A 158 -4.56 4.97 -2.19
CA GLY A 158 -3.67 5.48 -3.22
C GLY A 158 -2.21 5.42 -2.81
N LEU A 159 -1.91 5.68 -1.52
CA LEU A 159 -0.57 5.52 -0.98
C LEU A 159 -0.10 4.07 -1.07
N ALA A 160 -0.91 3.14 -0.58
CA ALA A 160 -0.54 1.74 -0.60
C ALA A 160 -0.38 1.21 -2.04
N THR A 161 -1.27 1.63 -2.95
CA THR A 161 -1.19 1.29 -4.39
C THR A 161 0.09 1.81 -5.05
N TYR A 162 0.55 3.01 -4.69
CA TYR A 162 1.76 3.60 -5.25
C TYR A 162 3.04 3.04 -4.60
N VAL A 163 3.06 2.95 -3.27
CA VAL A 163 4.28 2.63 -2.51
C VAL A 163 4.60 1.14 -2.56
N GLU A 164 3.60 0.24 -2.55
CA GLU A 164 3.81 -1.21 -2.54
C GLU A 164 4.85 -1.67 -3.60
N PRO A 165 4.62 -1.43 -4.90
CA PRO A 165 5.55 -1.92 -5.92
C PRO A 165 6.92 -1.22 -5.85
N ILE A 166 6.96 0.03 -5.42
CA ILE A 166 8.21 0.79 -5.29
C ILE A 166 9.04 0.27 -4.10
N ALA A 167 8.41 0.02 -2.95
CA ALA A 167 9.09 -0.54 -1.79
C ALA A 167 9.72 -1.90 -2.12
N ARG A 168 8.99 -2.75 -2.84
CA ARG A 168 9.51 -4.04 -3.32
C ARG A 168 10.65 -3.88 -4.33
N ALA A 169 10.56 -2.90 -5.23
CA ALA A 169 11.65 -2.63 -6.17
C ALA A 169 12.90 -2.10 -5.44
N GLN A 170 12.74 -1.22 -4.47
CA GLN A 170 13.83 -0.70 -3.66
C GLN A 170 14.46 -1.78 -2.77
N ALA A 171 13.71 -2.82 -2.41
CA ALA A 171 14.21 -4.02 -1.73
C ALA A 171 14.83 -5.06 -2.69
N GLY A 172 14.82 -4.83 -3.99
CA GLY A 172 15.36 -5.75 -5.00
C GLY A 172 14.44 -6.92 -5.38
N GLU A 173 13.16 -6.88 -4.97
CA GLU A 173 12.18 -7.94 -5.22
C GLU A 173 11.45 -7.80 -6.57
N LEU A 174 11.36 -6.57 -7.09
CA LEU A 174 10.77 -6.25 -8.39
C LEU A 174 11.76 -5.50 -9.27
N SER A 175 11.69 -5.72 -10.57
CA SER A 175 12.41 -4.86 -11.51
C SER A 175 11.69 -3.52 -11.71
N ALA A 176 12.44 -2.47 -12.05
CA ALA A 176 11.86 -1.19 -12.43
C ALA A 176 10.84 -1.32 -13.57
N GLN A 177 11.13 -2.18 -14.57
CA GLN A 177 10.21 -2.44 -15.67
C GLN A 177 8.85 -2.95 -15.22
N MET A 178 8.81 -3.82 -14.20
CA MET A 178 7.55 -4.33 -13.65
C MET A 178 6.77 -3.21 -12.97
N VAL A 179 7.41 -2.39 -12.15
CA VAL A 179 6.77 -1.24 -11.47
C VAL A 179 6.18 -0.28 -12.49
N TRP A 180 6.97 0.16 -13.44
CA TRP A 180 6.52 1.13 -14.45
C TRP A 180 5.46 0.56 -15.39
N ARG A 181 5.54 -0.73 -15.74
CA ARG A 181 4.48 -1.41 -16.49
C ARG A 181 3.14 -1.36 -15.75
N ASP A 182 3.16 -1.65 -14.47
CA ASP A 182 1.94 -1.71 -13.65
C ASP A 182 1.35 -0.30 -13.44
N LEU A 183 2.19 0.73 -13.30
CA LEU A 183 1.76 2.13 -13.28
C LEU A 183 1.16 2.57 -14.63
N VAL A 184 1.81 2.25 -15.77
CA VAL A 184 1.28 2.57 -17.11
C VAL A 184 -0.09 1.93 -17.35
N ARG A 185 -0.31 0.70 -16.87
CA ARG A 185 -1.59 -0.02 -17.00
C ARG A 185 -2.65 0.43 -16.00
N GLY A 186 -2.23 0.86 -14.83
CA GLY A 186 -3.11 1.17 -13.71
C GLY A 186 -3.62 2.60 -13.72
N LEU A 187 -2.73 3.58 -13.86
CA LEU A 187 -3.06 5.01 -13.72
C LEU A 187 -4.19 5.51 -14.63
N PRO A 188 -4.37 5.02 -15.88
CA PRO A 188 -5.52 5.40 -16.69
C PRO A 188 -6.89 5.13 -16.03
N LYS A 189 -6.97 4.12 -15.13
CA LYS A 189 -8.19 3.80 -14.39
C LYS A 189 -8.54 4.86 -13.34
N GLY A 190 -7.55 5.63 -12.92
CA GLY A 190 -7.68 6.71 -11.94
C GLY A 190 -7.96 8.09 -12.55
N LEU A 191 -7.98 8.22 -13.88
CA LEU A 191 -8.30 9.49 -14.52
C LEU A 191 -9.78 9.87 -14.28
N PRO A 192 -10.08 11.17 -14.19
CA PRO A 192 -11.45 11.64 -14.03
C PRO A 192 -12.31 11.25 -15.23
N GLN A 193 -13.58 10.98 -14.95
CA GLN A 193 -14.60 10.71 -15.96
C GLN A 193 -15.71 11.74 -15.88
N ALA A 194 -16.67 11.70 -16.82
CA ALA A 194 -17.79 12.61 -16.81
C ALA A 194 -18.51 12.59 -15.45
N GLY A 195 -18.70 13.78 -14.87
CA GLY A 195 -19.31 13.94 -13.54
C GLY A 195 -18.35 13.84 -12.34
N ASP A 196 -17.05 13.66 -12.58
CA ASP A 196 -16.04 13.67 -11.51
C ASP A 196 -16.00 15.04 -10.79
N GLN A 197 -15.98 14.99 -9.46
CA GLN A 197 -15.99 16.18 -8.58
C GLN A 197 -14.69 16.28 -7.74
N GLY A 198 -13.64 15.55 -8.12
CA GLY A 198 -12.40 15.47 -7.39
C GLY A 198 -12.34 14.26 -6.45
N LEU A 199 -11.15 14.01 -5.93
CA LEU A 199 -10.85 12.77 -5.19
C LEU A 199 -11.63 12.64 -3.88
N ASP A 200 -11.96 13.75 -3.19
CA ASP A 200 -12.77 13.74 -1.97
C ASP A 200 -14.25 13.46 -2.22
N HIS A 201 -14.72 13.60 -3.47
CA HIS A 201 -16.15 13.58 -3.81
C HIS A 201 -16.53 12.53 -4.84
N THR A 202 -15.56 11.80 -5.38
CA THR A 202 -15.78 10.77 -6.41
C THR A 202 -15.22 9.40 -5.93
N PRO A 203 -15.89 8.72 -4.97
CA PRO A 203 -15.37 7.52 -4.33
C PRO A 203 -15.58 6.26 -5.19
N THR A 204 -15.17 6.29 -6.46
CA THR A 204 -15.11 5.11 -7.32
C THR A 204 -13.82 4.35 -7.05
N TRP A 205 -13.83 3.02 -7.28
CA TRP A 205 -12.63 2.20 -7.12
C TRP A 205 -11.42 2.78 -7.87
N GLY A 206 -11.61 3.17 -9.12
CA GLY A 206 -10.53 3.74 -9.93
C GLY A 206 -9.95 5.02 -9.31
N ARG A 207 -10.82 5.93 -8.82
CA ARG A 207 -10.39 7.19 -8.21
C ARG A 207 -9.73 6.99 -6.84
N ILE A 208 -10.23 6.07 -6.05
CA ILE A 208 -9.66 5.76 -4.73
C ILE A 208 -8.25 5.19 -4.89
N TYR A 209 -8.09 4.11 -5.63
CA TYR A 209 -6.81 3.42 -5.76
C TYR A 209 -5.86 4.11 -6.74
N TRP A 210 -6.27 4.24 -7.99
CA TRP A 210 -5.39 4.72 -9.05
C TRP A 210 -5.33 6.24 -9.17
N GLY A 211 -6.43 6.96 -8.86
CA GLY A 211 -6.42 8.40 -8.73
C GLY A 211 -5.56 8.86 -7.56
N GLY A 212 -5.65 8.16 -6.43
CA GLY A 212 -4.77 8.36 -5.29
C GLY A 212 -3.31 8.01 -5.60
N ALA A 213 -3.05 6.89 -6.30
CA ALA A 213 -1.70 6.55 -6.75
C ALA A 213 -1.11 7.59 -7.70
N LEU A 214 -1.94 8.16 -8.60
CA LEU A 214 -1.52 9.26 -9.47
C LEU A 214 -1.12 10.50 -8.68
N PHE A 215 -1.90 10.86 -7.64
CA PHE A 215 -1.52 11.95 -6.74
C PHE A 215 -0.12 11.72 -6.14
N TYR A 216 0.18 10.52 -5.65
CA TYR A 216 1.48 10.23 -5.05
C TYR A 216 2.61 10.15 -6.08
N LEU A 217 2.38 9.65 -7.28
CA LEU A 217 3.38 9.71 -8.35
C LEU A 217 3.73 11.17 -8.70
N LEU A 218 2.71 12.03 -8.87
CA LEU A 218 2.93 13.46 -9.13
C LEU A 218 3.66 14.13 -7.96
N ALA A 219 3.29 13.78 -6.71
CA ALA A 219 3.96 14.31 -5.53
C ALA A 219 5.44 13.89 -5.47
N ASP A 220 5.76 12.63 -5.72
CA ASP A 220 7.14 12.15 -5.71
C ASP A 220 7.99 12.83 -6.78
N ILE A 221 7.44 12.99 -8.00
CA ILE A 221 8.10 13.71 -9.09
C ILE A 221 8.36 15.18 -8.70
N GLU A 222 7.34 15.89 -8.22
CA GLU A 222 7.47 17.31 -7.90
C GLU A 222 8.38 17.57 -6.70
N ILE A 223 8.34 16.72 -5.66
CA ILE A 223 9.30 16.77 -4.55
C ILE A 223 10.73 16.62 -5.09
N ARG A 224 10.98 15.64 -5.94
CA ARG A 224 12.30 15.40 -6.54
C ARG A 224 12.76 16.55 -7.42
N ARG A 225 11.85 17.15 -8.20
CA ARG A 225 12.16 18.34 -9.02
C ARG A 225 12.58 19.52 -8.15
N HIS A 226 11.81 19.85 -7.12
CA HIS A 226 12.06 20.98 -6.23
C HIS A 226 13.33 20.80 -5.38
N THR A 227 13.73 19.57 -5.14
CA THR A 227 14.88 19.24 -4.29
C THR A 227 16.09 18.74 -5.06
N GLU A 228 16.11 18.89 -6.40
CA GLU A 228 17.20 18.38 -7.25
C GLU A 228 17.46 16.88 -6.99
N ASN A 229 16.38 16.10 -6.89
CA ASN A 229 16.38 14.67 -6.60
C ASN A 229 17.01 14.27 -5.24
N ARG A 230 17.24 15.22 -4.33
CA ARG A 230 17.77 14.93 -2.98
C ARG A 230 16.72 14.34 -2.05
N ARG A 231 15.44 14.62 -2.28
CA ARG A 231 14.30 14.11 -1.52
C ARG A 231 13.27 13.54 -2.45
N GLY A 232 12.50 12.57 -1.98
CA GLY A 232 11.34 12.00 -2.66
C GLY A 232 10.22 11.72 -1.66
N LEU A 233 9.14 11.09 -2.08
CA LEU A 233 7.95 10.81 -1.25
C LEU A 233 8.31 10.05 0.03
N GLN A 234 9.27 9.12 0.00
CA GLN A 234 9.70 8.38 1.19
C GLN A 234 10.16 9.30 2.34
N HIS A 235 10.71 10.48 2.05
CA HIS A 235 11.12 11.44 3.08
C HIS A 235 9.92 12.09 3.76
N ALA A 236 8.86 12.41 2.98
CA ALA A 236 7.59 12.87 3.54
C ALA A 236 6.98 11.84 4.49
N LEU A 237 6.94 10.57 4.06
CA LEU A 237 6.35 9.49 4.85
C LEU A 237 7.17 9.16 6.09
N ARG A 238 8.51 9.19 6.00
CA ARG A 238 9.41 9.06 7.15
C ARG A 238 9.19 10.18 8.17
N ALA A 239 8.95 11.40 7.73
CA ALA A 239 8.62 12.52 8.61
C ALA A 239 7.28 12.31 9.33
N ILE A 240 6.24 11.82 8.62
CA ILE A 240 4.94 11.48 9.20
C ILE A 240 5.10 10.41 10.29
N VAL A 241 5.79 9.31 10.00
CA VAL A 241 6.05 8.22 10.95
C VAL A 241 6.89 8.72 12.14
N SER A 242 7.91 9.53 11.90
CA SER A 242 8.76 10.10 12.96
C SER A 242 8.00 11.06 13.88
N ALA A 243 6.97 11.74 13.37
CA ALA A 243 6.07 12.57 14.15
C ALA A 243 4.98 11.77 14.90
N GLY A 244 5.01 10.44 14.84
CA GLY A 244 4.08 9.53 15.50
C GLY A 244 2.81 9.24 14.69
N GLY A 245 2.81 9.55 13.39
CA GLY A 245 1.72 9.19 12.47
C GLY A 245 1.75 7.68 12.17
N SER A 246 0.63 7.01 12.39
CA SER A 246 0.41 5.60 12.02
C SER A 246 -1.09 5.34 11.89
N ILE A 247 -1.47 4.22 11.33
CA ILE A 247 -2.89 3.80 11.20
C ILE A 247 -3.63 3.82 12.56
N ALA A 248 -2.92 3.68 13.66
CA ALA A 248 -3.49 3.72 15.00
C ALA A 248 -3.79 5.15 15.52
N ARG A 249 -3.61 6.16 14.70
CA ARG A 249 -3.80 7.59 15.05
C ARG A 249 -4.74 8.27 14.08
N ASP A 250 -5.72 8.97 14.61
CA ASP A 250 -6.58 9.86 13.84
C ASP A 250 -5.90 11.24 13.74
N TRP A 251 -5.56 11.66 12.53
CA TRP A 251 -5.02 12.98 12.25
C TRP A 251 -5.89 13.74 11.25
N PRO A 252 -6.05 15.06 11.43
CA PRO A 252 -6.56 15.89 10.33
C PRO A 252 -5.67 15.77 9.10
N VAL A 253 -6.28 15.72 7.92
CA VAL A 253 -5.54 15.60 6.65
C VAL A 253 -4.51 16.72 6.47
N GLU A 254 -4.85 17.92 6.90
CA GLU A 254 -3.96 19.09 6.84
C GLU A 254 -2.67 18.87 7.65
N LYS A 255 -2.78 18.20 8.80
CA LYS A 255 -1.61 17.85 9.63
C LYS A 255 -0.72 16.82 8.92
N VAL A 256 -1.32 15.81 8.28
CA VAL A 256 -0.56 14.79 7.54
C VAL A 256 0.23 15.44 6.42
N LEU A 257 -0.44 16.23 5.58
CA LEU A 257 0.17 16.90 4.43
C LEU A 257 1.26 17.90 4.86
N ALA A 258 0.98 18.72 5.88
CA ALA A 258 1.96 19.68 6.39
C ALA A 258 3.19 19.00 6.99
N THR A 259 3.02 17.88 7.71
CA THR A 259 4.13 17.11 8.27
C THR A 259 4.99 16.50 7.16
N GLY A 260 4.36 15.94 6.11
CA GLY A 260 5.08 15.41 4.96
C GLY A 260 5.85 16.48 4.19
N ASP A 261 5.22 17.62 3.95
CA ASP A 261 5.86 18.78 3.28
C ASP A 261 7.05 19.33 4.10
N ALA A 262 6.91 19.40 5.42
CA ALA A 262 8.04 19.78 6.29
C ALA A 262 9.22 18.80 6.17
N GLY A 263 8.96 17.50 6.06
CA GLY A 263 9.98 16.47 5.87
C GLY A 263 10.70 16.54 4.52
N THR A 264 10.10 17.15 3.54
CA THR A 264 10.69 17.36 2.21
C THR A 264 11.17 18.79 1.95
N GLU A 265 10.87 19.72 2.87
CA GLU A 265 11.12 21.16 2.71
C GLU A 265 10.40 21.73 1.47
N THR A 266 9.20 21.23 1.19
CA THR A 266 8.37 21.64 0.06
C THR A 266 6.95 21.98 0.52
N ARG A 267 6.05 22.29 -0.41
CA ARG A 267 4.60 22.42 -0.19
C ARG A 267 3.80 21.53 -1.16
N VAL A 268 4.47 20.57 -1.75
CA VAL A 268 3.94 19.78 -2.88
C VAL A 268 2.69 19.02 -2.51
N LEU A 269 2.68 18.35 -1.34
CA LEU A 269 1.51 17.57 -0.91
C LEU A 269 0.27 18.45 -0.71
N GLN A 270 0.42 19.57 -0.01
CA GLN A 270 -0.68 20.51 0.22
C GLN A 270 -1.18 21.14 -1.09
N ASP A 271 -0.26 21.49 -2.01
CA ASP A 271 -0.61 22.14 -3.27
C ASP A 271 -1.32 21.19 -4.23
N LEU A 272 -0.86 19.96 -4.35
CA LEU A 272 -1.53 18.92 -5.14
C LEU A 272 -2.89 18.54 -4.52
N TYR A 273 -2.96 18.38 -3.22
CA TYR A 273 -4.22 18.08 -2.52
C TYR A 273 -5.27 19.15 -2.84
N ARG A 274 -4.93 20.44 -2.72
CA ARG A 274 -5.86 21.53 -3.06
C ARG A 274 -6.35 21.48 -4.50
N LYS A 275 -5.52 21.05 -5.44
CA LYS A 275 -5.87 20.94 -6.88
C LYS A 275 -6.77 19.75 -7.17
N MET A 276 -6.58 18.60 -6.48
CA MET A 276 -7.19 17.34 -6.87
C MET A 276 -8.37 16.90 -5.97
N LYS A 277 -8.50 17.47 -4.77
CA LYS A 277 -9.52 17.04 -3.81
C LYS A 277 -10.96 17.36 -4.23
N ALA A 278 -11.20 18.53 -4.85
CA ALA A 278 -12.53 19.06 -5.17
C ALA A 278 -12.68 19.45 -6.65
N ALA A 279 -11.77 19.00 -7.48
CA ALA A 279 -11.83 19.19 -8.93
C ALA A 279 -11.26 17.95 -9.61
N PRO A 280 -11.73 17.61 -10.82
CA PRO A 280 -11.30 16.41 -11.55
C PRO A 280 -9.78 16.25 -11.64
N GLY A 281 -9.06 17.36 -11.85
CA GLY A 281 -7.62 17.36 -12.08
C GLY A 281 -7.30 16.73 -13.44
N ASP A 282 -6.92 17.55 -14.38
CA ASP A 282 -6.54 17.05 -15.71
C ASP A 282 -5.04 16.72 -15.71
N VAL A 283 -4.70 15.48 -16.04
CA VAL A 283 -3.32 14.99 -16.12
C VAL A 283 -3.12 14.34 -17.47
N ASP A 284 -2.25 14.91 -18.28
CA ASP A 284 -1.81 14.29 -19.54
C ASP A 284 -0.80 13.17 -19.23
N LEU A 285 -1.31 11.93 -19.13
CA LEU A 285 -0.46 10.77 -18.89
C LEU A 285 0.50 10.52 -20.07
N ALA A 286 0.13 10.85 -21.30
CA ALA A 286 1.01 10.63 -22.45
C ALA A 286 2.24 11.55 -22.37
N ASP A 287 2.02 12.81 -22.01
CA ASP A 287 3.12 13.75 -21.77
C ASP A 287 3.96 13.32 -20.55
N LEU A 288 3.33 12.89 -19.47
CA LEU A 288 4.03 12.40 -18.27
C LEU A 288 4.95 11.22 -18.60
N TRP A 289 4.48 10.22 -19.35
CA TRP A 289 5.29 9.09 -19.76
C TRP A 289 6.45 9.52 -20.67
N ARG A 290 6.20 10.44 -21.59
CA ARG A 290 7.24 10.97 -22.46
C ARG A 290 8.33 11.68 -21.65
N GLN A 291 7.96 12.50 -20.67
CA GLN A 291 8.91 13.20 -19.80
C GLN A 291 9.73 12.23 -18.93
N LEU A 292 9.11 11.18 -18.40
CA LEU A 292 9.77 10.12 -17.63
C LEU A 292 10.60 9.17 -18.51
N GLY A 293 10.44 9.24 -19.83
CA GLY A 293 11.07 8.32 -20.77
C GLY A 293 10.54 6.89 -20.62
N VAL A 294 9.25 6.73 -20.38
CA VAL A 294 8.59 5.43 -20.25
C VAL A 294 7.76 5.17 -21.50
N SER A 295 8.01 4.08 -22.19
CA SER A 295 7.19 3.61 -23.28
C SER A 295 6.82 2.15 -23.10
N MET A 296 5.66 1.74 -23.60
CA MET A 296 5.17 0.37 -23.52
C MET A 296 4.77 -0.13 -24.88
N ASP A 297 5.37 -1.24 -25.31
CA ASP A 297 5.05 -1.94 -26.54
C ASP A 297 4.87 -3.43 -26.26
N GLY A 298 3.81 -4.03 -26.83
CA GLY A 298 3.52 -5.47 -26.68
C GLY A 298 3.44 -5.96 -25.22
N GLY A 299 3.20 -5.02 -24.25
CA GLY A 299 3.16 -5.32 -22.82
C GLY A 299 4.53 -5.26 -22.13
N SER A 300 5.59 -4.94 -22.83
CA SER A 300 6.93 -4.70 -22.29
C SER A 300 7.20 -3.21 -22.16
N VAL A 301 7.85 -2.81 -21.05
CA VAL A 301 8.27 -1.42 -20.83
C VAL A 301 9.71 -1.25 -21.23
N SER A 302 9.99 -0.17 -21.95
CA SER A 302 11.35 0.32 -22.25
C SER A 302 11.54 1.74 -21.74
N PHE A 303 12.80 2.13 -21.55
CA PHE A 303 13.20 3.40 -20.98
C PHE A 303 14.07 4.20 -21.92
N ASP A 304 13.71 5.49 -22.12
CA ASP A 304 14.58 6.48 -22.72
C ASP A 304 15.38 7.18 -21.63
N GLU A 305 16.69 6.93 -21.60
CA GLU A 305 17.59 7.49 -20.60
C GLU A 305 17.93 8.97 -20.86
N SER A 306 17.59 9.50 -22.05
CA SER A 306 17.78 10.90 -22.40
C SER A 306 16.56 11.79 -22.05
N ALA A 307 15.46 11.20 -21.60
CA ALA A 307 14.24 11.91 -21.26
C ALA A 307 14.43 12.89 -20.09
N PRO A 308 13.71 14.03 -20.07
CA PRO A 308 13.91 15.09 -19.08
C PRO A 308 13.85 14.65 -17.61
N LEU A 309 13.01 13.65 -17.29
CA LEU A 309 12.82 13.13 -15.93
C LEU A 309 13.37 11.70 -15.77
N ALA A 310 14.26 11.25 -16.65
CA ALA A 310 14.84 9.90 -16.57
C ALA A 310 15.58 9.63 -15.24
N GLU A 311 16.27 10.63 -14.70
CA GLU A 311 16.93 10.51 -13.39
C GLU A 311 15.93 10.35 -12.24
N ILE A 312 14.82 11.07 -12.28
CA ILE A 312 13.74 10.95 -11.29
C ILE A 312 13.10 9.56 -11.39
N ARG A 313 12.81 9.10 -12.61
CA ARG A 313 12.30 7.73 -12.84
C ARG A 313 13.21 6.69 -12.19
N ARG A 314 14.52 6.76 -12.45
CA ARG A 314 15.49 5.83 -11.86
C ARG A 314 15.50 5.91 -10.34
N ALA A 315 15.50 7.11 -9.79
CA ALA A 315 15.58 7.32 -8.35
C ALA A 315 14.35 6.80 -7.59
N ILE A 316 13.16 6.81 -8.21
CA ILE A 316 11.94 6.26 -7.61
C ILE A 316 12.08 4.76 -7.34
N THR A 317 12.67 4.01 -8.28
CA THR A 317 12.77 2.54 -8.20
C THR A 317 14.18 2.02 -7.91
N ALA A 318 15.13 2.91 -7.56
CA ALA A 318 16.49 2.50 -7.26
C ALA A 318 16.56 1.61 -6.02
N VAL A 319 17.28 0.49 -6.11
CA VAL A 319 17.55 -0.37 -4.95
C VAL A 319 18.25 0.46 -3.87
N ALA A 320 17.74 0.39 -2.65
CA ALA A 320 18.35 1.06 -1.51
C ALA A 320 19.74 0.46 -1.24
N ARG A 321 20.71 1.34 -0.99
CA ARG A 321 22.10 0.96 -0.70
C ARG A 321 22.32 0.83 0.79
#